data_daf6370e7873abdc6779752c622b9fd3
#
_entry.id   daf6370e7873abdc6779752c622b9fd3
#
_cell.length_a   1.000
_cell.length_b   1.000
_cell.length_c   1.000
_cell.angle_alpha   90.00
_cell.angle_beta   90.00
_cell.angle_gamma   90.00
#
_symmetry.space_group_name_H-M   'P 1'
#
loop_
_entity.id
_entity.type
_entity.pdbx_description
1 polymer ?
#
loop_
_entity_poly.entity_id
_entity_poly.type
_entity_poly.pdbx_seq_one_letter_code
_entity_poly.pdbx_strand_id
1 'polypeptide(L)'
;MPRTDRRPPAHLLAWVEQTLGRGASVAEWKRLTGGLTSIVHRLTIERNGRREECVLRWWLPHSKWEHWMMLAVPTETAILTKLEGNDIPAPRVIGSTTDALLGGPALLMTRLPGKVHLMPRDRERWLRQMAQMLTRIHALAVDGKPFESWLDRRQLSPPPDASRADIWKEAIALVAEERAPTRTCFLHRDYQHFNMLWARERLTGVVDWSEACVGPPEVDVGHCRLNLTVLFSADVADRFRAIYEAESGHTVDPWWDVQALLAYGPSWKQFLPIQIDGRAPLDVDGMTGRMEEVLERALRRL
;
A
#
# COMPACT_ATOMS: atom_id res chain seq x y z
N MET A 1 -18.06 -9.19 -2.60
CA MET A 1 -19.10 -8.18 -2.94
C MET A 1 -19.08 -7.97 -4.45
N PRO A 2 -20.24 -7.91 -5.15
CA PRO A 2 -20.23 -7.73 -6.59
C PRO A 2 -19.54 -6.39 -6.92
N ARG A 3 -18.59 -6.43 -7.85
CA ARG A 3 -17.95 -5.26 -8.46
C ARG A 3 -18.98 -4.51 -9.28
N THR A 4 -19.81 -3.70 -8.64
CA THR A 4 -20.64 -2.77 -9.39
C THR A 4 -19.73 -1.68 -9.95
N ASP A 5 -19.82 -1.45 -11.24
CA ASP A 5 -19.21 -0.31 -11.93
C ASP A 5 -19.95 0.96 -11.44
N ARG A 6 -19.62 1.38 -10.22
CA ARG A 6 -20.32 2.48 -9.57
C ARG A 6 -19.80 3.77 -10.14
N ARG A 7 -20.69 4.44 -10.84
CA ARG A 7 -20.50 5.83 -11.25
C ARG A 7 -20.28 6.71 -10.01
N PRO A 8 -19.34 7.67 -10.04
CA PRO A 8 -19.27 8.67 -8.98
C PRO A 8 -20.61 9.40 -8.85
N PRO A 9 -21.12 9.66 -7.63
CA PRO A 9 -22.36 10.39 -7.42
C PRO A 9 -22.31 11.79 -8.08
N ALA A 10 -23.44 12.28 -8.58
CA ALA A 10 -23.50 13.56 -9.29
C ALA A 10 -23.02 14.74 -8.44
N HIS A 11 -23.37 14.76 -7.15
CA HIS A 11 -22.91 15.78 -6.21
C HIS A 11 -21.39 15.76 -5.99
N LEU A 12 -20.78 14.57 -6.02
CA LEU A 12 -19.31 14.42 -5.94
C LEU A 12 -18.61 14.90 -7.21
N LEU A 13 -19.20 14.65 -8.39
CA LEU A 13 -18.70 15.20 -9.66
C LEU A 13 -18.81 16.74 -9.68
N ALA A 14 -19.92 17.29 -9.20
CA ALA A 14 -20.09 18.74 -9.06
C ALA A 14 -19.05 19.35 -8.12
N TRP A 15 -18.74 18.68 -6.98
CA TRP A 15 -17.67 19.10 -6.09
C TRP A 15 -16.30 19.08 -6.79
N VAL A 16 -16.00 18.08 -7.62
CA VAL A 16 -14.76 18.01 -8.41
C VAL A 16 -14.67 19.20 -9.34
N GLU A 17 -15.73 19.51 -10.10
CA GLU A 17 -15.77 20.64 -11.03
C GLU A 17 -15.59 21.98 -10.32
N GLN A 18 -16.24 22.16 -9.17
CA GLN A 18 -16.07 23.34 -8.32
C GLN A 18 -14.63 23.49 -7.81
N THR A 19 -14.03 22.39 -7.34
CA THR A 19 -12.64 22.36 -6.81
C THR A 19 -11.63 22.72 -7.89
N LEU A 20 -11.85 22.27 -9.13
CA LEU A 20 -11.00 22.58 -10.28
C LEU A 20 -11.20 24.01 -10.81
N GLY A 21 -12.32 24.65 -10.48
CA GLY A 21 -12.61 26.03 -10.80
C GLY A 21 -13.32 26.25 -12.14
N ARG A 22 -13.48 27.51 -12.51
CA ARG A 22 -14.29 27.94 -13.68
C ARG A 22 -13.87 27.25 -14.98
N GLY A 23 -14.87 26.75 -15.70
CA GLY A 23 -14.72 26.13 -17.01
C GLY A 23 -14.26 24.69 -16.98
N ALA A 24 -14.08 24.10 -15.80
CA ALA A 24 -13.82 22.67 -15.66
C ALA A 24 -15.12 21.89 -15.73
N SER A 25 -15.13 20.79 -16.49
CA SER A 25 -16.21 19.81 -16.51
C SER A 25 -15.65 18.40 -16.60
N VAL A 26 -16.33 17.45 -15.96
CA VAL A 26 -15.97 16.02 -16.02
C VAL A 26 -16.55 15.43 -17.30
N ALA A 27 -15.73 15.28 -18.34
CA ALA A 27 -16.13 14.71 -19.62
C ALA A 27 -16.28 13.19 -19.58
N GLU A 28 -15.34 12.50 -18.89
CA GLU A 28 -15.32 11.04 -18.81
C GLU A 28 -14.85 10.59 -17.43
N TRP A 29 -15.29 9.41 -17.02
CA TRP A 29 -14.76 8.73 -15.85
C TRP A 29 -14.50 7.25 -16.17
N LYS A 30 -13.48 6.70 -15.56
CA LYS A 30 -13.14 5.28 -15.65
C LYS A 30 -12.73 4.75 -14.28
N ARG A 31 -13.38 3.69 -13.82
CA ARG A 31 -12.97 3.02 -12.59
C ARG A 31 -11.58 2.40 -12.75
N LEU A 32 -10.74 2.62 -11.74
CA LEU A 32 -9.45 1.96 -11.62
C LEU A 32 -9.59 0.73 -10.71
N THR A 33 -8.90 -0.36 -11.07
CA THR A 33 -8.91 -1.62 -10.31
C THR A 33 -7.81 -1.63 -9.27
N GLY A 34 -8.02 -2.35 -8.15
CA GLY A 34 -6.99 -2.56 -7.12
C GLY A 34 -7.35 -2.01 -5.73
N GLY A 35 -8.22 -1.02 -5.61
CA GLY A 35 -8.68 -0.53 -4.30
C GLY A 35 -9.58 -1.55 -3.59
N LEU A 36 -9.22 -1.92 -2.35
CA LEU A 36 -10.01 -2.82 -1.51
C LEU A 36 -10.95 -2.04 -0.58
N THR A 37 -10.50 -0.93 -0.07
CA THR A 37 -11.21 -0.10 0.92
C THR A 37 -11.92 1.10 0.30
N SER A 38 -11.47 1.57 -0.86
CA SER A 38 -11.97 2.77 -1.54
C SER A 38 -12.36 2.50 -2.98
N ILE A 39 -13.14 3.40 -3.56
CA ILE A 39 -13.47 3.44 -4.98
C ILE A 39 -12.58 4.48 -5.64
N VAL A 40 -11.84 4.08 -6.66
CA VAL A 40 -10.90 4.96 -7.35
C VAL A 40 -11.32 5.12 -8.81
N HIS A 41 -11.43 6.37 -9.25
CA HIS A 41 -11.74 6.71 -10.63
C HIS A 41 -10.65 7.59 -11.24
N ARG A 42 -10.28 7.29 -12.48
CA ARG A 42 -9.66 8.28 -13.36
C ARG A 42 -10.77 9.15 -13.92
N LEU A 43 -10.60 10.45 -13.81
CA LEU A 43 -11.47 11.44 -14.43
C LEU A 43 -10.73 12.13 -15.58
N THR A 44 -11.41 12.32 -16.71
CA THR A 44 -10.96 13.19 -17.80
C THR A 44 -11.72 14.52 -17.67
N ILE A 45 -10.97 15.58 -17.46
CA ILE A 45 -11.48 16.93 -17.27
C ILE A 45 -11.29 17.71 -18.54
N GLU A 46 -12.36 18.36 -19.01
CA GLU A 46 -12.29 19.39 -20.04
C GLU A 46 -12.26 20.77 -19.39
N ARG A 47 -11.26 21.58 -19.73
CA ARG A 47 -11.12 22.96 -19.26
C ARG A 47 -10.48 23.81 -20.33
N ASN A 48 -11.21 24.87 -20.78
CA ASN A 48 -10.72 25.82 -21.80
C ASN A 48 -10.20 25.13 -23.07
N GLY A 49 -10.89 24.10 -23.55
CA GLY A 49 -10.53 23.34 -24.75
C GLY A 49 -9.34 22.38 -24.57
N ARG A 50 -8.85 22.22 -23.35
CA ARG A 50 -7.78 21.22 -23.00
C ARG A 50 -8.37 20.06 -22.22
N ARG A 51 -7.78 18.88 -22.42
CA ARG A 51 -8.09 17.68 -21.64
C ARG A 51 -6.96 17.40 -20.67
N GLU A 52 -7.34 17.25 -19.39
CA GLU A 52 -6.44 16.91 -18.28
C GLU A 52 -6.98 15.67 -17.58
N GLU A 53 -6.13 14.90 -16.92
CA GLU A 53 -6.56 13.74 -16.16
C GLU A 53 -6.23 13.92 -14.68
N CYS A 54 -7.18 13.53 -13.81
CA CYS A 54 -6.99 13.46 -12.37
C CYS A 54 -7.55 12.14 -11.83
N VAL A 55 -7.30 11.88 -10.55
CA VAL A 55 -7.78 10.69 -9.83
C VAL A 55 -8.68 11.16 -8.71
N LEU A 56 -9.89 10.60 -8.66
CA LEU A 56 -10.82 10.72 -7.56
C LEU A 56 -10.83 9.42 -6.77
N ARG A 57 -10.44 9.47 -5.50
CA ARG A 57 -10.58 8.41 -4.52
C ARG A 57 -11.69 8.78 -3.56
N TRP A 58 -12.64 7.88 -3.33
CA TRP A 58 -13.76 8.14 -2.45
C TRP A 58 -14.28 6.86 -1.81
N TRP A 59 -15.05 7.00 -0.75
CA TRP A 59 -15.55 5.88 0.05
C TRP A 59 -17.06 5.92 0.15
N LEU A 60 -17.65 4.73 0.28
CA LEU A 60 -19.09 4.61 0.51
C LEU A 60 -19.41 4.97 1.95
N PRO A 61 -20.45 5.79 2.19
CA PRO A 61 -20.97 6.01 3.53
C PRO A 61 -21.47 4.69 4.14
N HIS A 62 -21.45 4.62 5.47
CA HIS A 62 -21.93 3.46 6.25
C HIS A 62 -21.17 2.14 5.95
N SER A 63 -19.96 2.21 5.45
CA SER A 63 -19.10 1.04 5.36
C SER A 63 -18.49 0.72 6.73
N LYS A 64 -18.12 -0.56 6.95
CA LYS A 64 -17.40 -0.97 8.17
C LYS A 64 -16.07 -0.22 8.37
N TRP A 65 -15.63 0.51 7.36
CA TRP A 65 -14.39 1.30 7.33
C TRP A 65 -14.62 2.80 7.54
N GLU A 66 -15.86 3.23 7.79
CA GLU A 66 -16.22 4.66 7.83
C GLU A 66 -15.37 5.44 8.83
N HIS A 67 -15.22 4.94 10.05
CA HIS A 67 -14.41 5.61 11.07
C HIS A 67 -12.94 5.77 10.63
N TRP A 68 -12.34 4.70 10.09
CA TRP A 68 -10.97 4.75 9.58
C TRP A 68 -10.83 5.72 8.40
N MET A 69 -11.80 5.75 7.49
CA MET A 69 -11.78 6.62 6.31
C MET A 69 -11.83 8.10 6.65
N MET A 70 -12.58 8.47 7.69
CA MET A 70 -12.64 9.85 8.17
C MET A 70 -11.28 10.36 8.66
N LEU A 71 -10.41 9.47 9.10
CA LEU A 71 -9.03 9.77 9.49
C LEU A 71 -8.05 9.64 8.32
N ALA A 72 -8.26 8.68 7.41
CA ALA A 72 -7.36 8.38 6.30
C ALA A 72 -7.25 9.54 5.30
N VAL A 73 -8.37 10.20 4.94
CA VAL A 73 -8.37 11.30 3.96
C VAL A 73 -7.58 12.52 4.46
N PRO A 74 -7.81 13.05 5.67
CA PRO A 74 -6.97 14.13 6.20
C PRO A 74 -5.49 13.72 6.33
N THR A 75 -5.22 12.50 6.78
CA THR A 75 -3.85 11.98 6.92
C THR A 75 -3.16 11.93 5.55
N GLU A 76 -3.76 11.30 4.55
CA GLU A 76 -3.19 11.21 3.20
C GLU A 76 -3.00 12.59 2.58
N THR A 77 -3.98 13.50 2.76
CA THR A 77 -3.87 14.89 2.30
C THR A 77 -2.65 15.60 2.91
N ALA A 78 -2.49 15.51 4.23
CA ALA A 78 -1.37 16.14 4.92
C ALA A 78 -0.02 15.55 4.49
N ILE A 79 0.08 14.23 4.34
CA ILE A 79 1.30 13.56 3.90
C ILE A 79 1.63 13.92 2.45
N LEU A 80 0.69 13.85 1.53
CA LEU A 80 0.93 14.21 0.14
C LEU A 80 1.37 15.68 0.00
N THR A 81 0.81 16.59 0.79
CA THR A 81 1.26 17.99 0.84
C THR A 81 2.71 18.12 1.33
N LYS A 82 3.11 17.34 2.35
CA LYS A 82 4.50 17.31 2.84
C LYS A 82 5.48 16.69 1.83
N LEU A 83 5.00 15.80 0.96
CA LEU A 83 5.81 15.17 -0.09
C LEU A 83 5.98 16.08 -1.31
N GLU A 84 5.23 17.17 -1.45
CA GLU A 84 5.43 18.11 -2.56
C GLU A 84 6.82 18.72 -2.52
N GLY A 85 7.49 18.75 -3.67
CA GLY A 85 8.86 19.24 -3.80
C GLY A 85 9.96 18.23 -3.43
N ASN A 86 9.61 17.07 -2.87
CA ASN A 86 10.56 15.98 -2.68
C ASN A 86 10.70 15.15 -3.96
N ASP A 87 11.81 14.41 -4.04
CA ASP A 87 12.12 13.56 -5.20
C ASP A 87 11.41 12.18 -5.12
N ILE A 88 10.19 12.14 -4.56
CA ILE A 88 9.33 10.96 -4.51
C ILE A 88 8.17 11.17 -5.49
N PRO A 89 7.93 10.24 -6.43
CA PRO A 89 6.84 10.35 -7.40
C PRO A 89 5.50 10.01 -6.71
N ALA A 90 5.00 10.91 -5.87
CA ALA A 90 3.72 10.83 -5.21
C ALA A 90 2.67 11.71 -5.92
N PRO A 91 1.37 11.41 -5.84
CA PRO A 91 0.33 12.30 -6.34
C PRO A 91 0.34 13.63 -5.59
N ARG A 92 -0.04 14.73 -6.24
CA ARG A 92 -0.30 16.00 -5.58
C ARG A 92 -1.79 16.14 -5.28
N VAL A 93 -2.12 16.70 -4.14
CA VAL A 93 -3.50 16.99 -3.76
C VAL A 93 -4.04 18.13 -4.61
N ILE A 94 -5.24 17.93 -5.16
CA ILE A 94 -6.02 18.99 -5.83
C ILE A 94 -7.11 19.49 -4.88
N GLY A 95 -7.73 18.58 -4.13
CA GLY A 95 -8.70 18.88 -3.10
C GLY A 95 -9.08 17.66 -2.29
N SER A 96 -9.59 17.86 -1.09
CA SER A 96 -10.10 16.79 -0.24
C SER A 96 -11.34 17.25 0.52
N THR A 97 -12.19 16.32 0.89
CA THR A 97 -13.39 16.59 1.69
C THR A 97 -13.72 15.40 2.59
N THR A 98 -14.28 15.70 3.77
CA THR A 98 -14.86 14.73 4.67
C THR A 98 -16.37 14.96 4.83
N ASP A 99 -16.95 15.85 4.00
CA ASP A 99 -18.38 16.22 4.07
C ASP A 99 -19.27 15.02 3.70
N ALA A 100 -20.07 14.59 4.65
CA ALA A 100 -21.03 13.51 4.48
C ALA A 100 -22.13 13.85 3.45
N LEU A 101 -22.43 15.13 3.22
CA LEU A 101 -23.42 15.57 2.20
C LEU A 101 -22.93 15.29 0.78
N LEU A 102 -21.62 15.13 0.58
CA LEU A 102 -21.02 14.72 -0.68
C LEU A 102 -20.96 13.19 -0.85
N GLY A 103 -21.58 12.42 0.02
CA GLY A 103 -21.63 10.96 -0.07
C GLY A 103 -20.44 10.25 0.56
N GLY A 104 -19.69 10.94 1.42
CA GLY A 104 -18.56 10.40 2.19
C GLY A 104 -17.22 11.09 1.89
N PRO A 105 -16.17 10.70 2.58
CA PRO A 105 -14.83 11.25 2.37
C PRO A 105 -14.33 11.05 0.94
N ALA A 106 -13.64 12.06 0.40
CA ALA A 106 -13.08 12.00 -0.94
C ALA A 106 -11.76 12.78 -1.04
N LEU A 107 -10.87 12.30 -1.91
CA LEU A 107 -9.59 12.91 -2.24
C LEU A 107 -9.47 13.00 -3.76
N LEU A 108 -9.29 14.23 -4.27
CA LEU A 108 -8.98 14.53 -5.66
C LEU A 108 -7.48 14.83 -5.77
N MET A 109 -6.80 14.13 -6.66
CA MET A 109 -5.35 14.22 -6.79
C MET A 109 -4.89 14.16 -8.25
N THR A 110 -3.67 14.58 -8.52
CA THR A 110 -3.07 14.44 -9.85
C THR A 110 -2.91 12.98 -10.24
N ARG A 111 -3.05 12.68 -11.53
CA ARG A 111 -2.80 11.36 -12.06
C ARG A 111 -1.31 11.16 -12.32
N LEU A 112 -0.74 10.09 -11.74
CA LEU A 112 0.62 9.65 -12.08
C LEU A 112 0.59 8.74 -13.32
N PRO A 113 1.66 8.76 -14.13
CA PRO A 113 1.78 7.86 -15.28
C PRO A 113 2.01 6.41 -14.83
N GLY A 114 1.57 5.47 -15.66
CA GLY A 114 1.81 4.05 -15.42
C GLY A 114 0.62 3.30 -14.84
N LYS A 115 0.90 2.04 -14.48
CA LYS A 115 -0.05 1.08 -13.89
C LYS A 115 0.70 0.09 -13.00
N VAL A 116 -0.02 -0.58 -12.12
CA VAL A 116 0.53 -1.72 -11.34
C VAL A 116 1.06 -2.80 -12.29
N HIS A 117 2.27 -3.27 -12.04
CA HIS A 117 2.96 -4.25 -12.87
C HIS A 117 3.37 -5.47 -12.03
N LEU A 118 2.62 -6.57 -12.17
CA LEU A 118 2.76 -7.78 -11.36
C LEU A 118 3.60 -8.88 -12.07
N MET A 119 3.92 -8.70 -13.35
CA MET A 119 4.64 -9.69 -14.17
C MET A 119 5.85 -9.03 -14.85
N PRO A 120 6.85 -8.55 -14.06
CA PRO A 120 8.04 -7.90 -14.63
C PRO A 120 8.87 -8.90 -15.46
N ARG A 121 9.38 -8.44 -16.60
CA ARG A 121 10.30 -9.24 -17.44
C ARG A 121 11.65 -9.43 -16.77
N ASP A 122 12.17 -8.35 -16.19
CA ASP A 122 13.38 -8.32 -15.38
C ASP A 122 13.01 -8.09 -13.91
N ARG A 123 12.86 -9.20 -13.17
CA ARG A 123 12.50 -9.17 -11.77
C ARG A 123 13.57 -8.56 -10.89
N GLU A 124 14.83 -8.77 -11.19
CA GLU A 124 15.94 -8.21 -10.43
C GLU A 124 15.93 -6.67 -10.49
N ARG A 125 15.79 -6.12 -11.70
CA ARG A 125 15.69 -4.68 -11.91
C ARG A 125 14.44 -4.09 -11.25
N TRP A 126 13.32 -4.83 -11.27
CA TRP A 126 12.07 -4.41 -10.66
C TRP A 126 12.21 -4.33 -9.14
N LEU A 127 12.76 -5.37 -8.47
CA LEU A 127 13.04 -5.39 -7.04
C LEU A 127 14.01 -4.27 -6.63
N ARG A 128 15.07 -4.04 -7.44
CA ARG A 128 16.05 -2.98 -7.19
C ARG A 128 15.40 -1.60 -7.19
N GLN A 129 14.55 -1.29 -8.16
CA GLN A 129 13.85 -0.02 -8.19
C GLN A 129 12.90 0.15 -7.00
N MET A 130 12.25 -0.92 -6.55
CA MET A 130 11.44 -0.90 -5.34
C MET A 130 12.31 -0.60 -4.11
N ALA A 131 13.40 -1.32 -3.92
CA ALA A 131 14.29 -1.14 -2.77
C ALA A 131 14.93 0.27 -2.75
N GLN A 132 15.39 0.78 -3.89
CA GLN A 132 15.91 2.13 -4.03
C GLN A 132 14.85 3.20 -3.70
N MET A 133 13.61 3.01 -4.16
CA MET A 133 12.52 3.92 -3.83
C MET A 133 12.22 3.91 -2.33
N LEU A 134 12.20 2.74 -1.70
CA LEU A 134 11.99 2.63 -0.26
C LEU A 134 13.12 3.30 0.53
N THR A 135 14.37 3.11 0.11
CA THR A 135 15.52 3.79 0.73
C THR A 135 15.38 5.32 0.66
N ARG A 136 14.90 5.85 -0.46
CA ARG A 136 14.62 7.29 -0.62
C ARG A 136 13.49 7.77 0.29
N ILE A 137 12.41 6.99 0.41
CA ILE A 137 11.30 7.30 1.33
C ILE A 137 11.82 7.34 2.78
N HIS A 138 12.59 6.35 3.21
CA HIS A 138 13.15 6.27 4.55
C HIS A 138 14.20 7.34 4.86
N ALA A 139 14.75 8.00 3.85
CA ALA A 139 15.68 9.13 4.00
C ALA A 139 14.97 10.48 4.15
N LEU A 140 13.65 10.55 3.96
CA LEU A 140 12.91 11.79 4.09
C LEU A 140 12.82 12.26 5.54
N ALA A 141 13.09 13.55 5.76
CA ALA A 141 12.84 14.22 7.04
C ALA A 141 11.40 14.74 7.09
N VAL A 142 10.44 13.82 7.12
CA VAL A 142 9.01 14.12 7.18
C VAL A 142 8.45 13.66 8.51
N ASP A 143 7.76 14.57 9.22
CA ASP A 143 7.05 14.24 10.46
C ASP A 143 5.73 13.54 10.14
N GLY A 144 5.39 12.55 10.96
CA GLY A 144 4.15 11.78 10.86
C GLY A 144 3.65 11.33 12.22
N LYS A 145 2.47 10.72 12.24
CA LYS A 145 1.97 10.01 13.42
C LYS A 145 2.97 8.91 13.82
N PRO A 146 3.10 8.56 15.09
CA PRO A 146 3.87 7.39 15.50
C PRO A 146 3.32 6.11 14.85
N PHE A 147 4.21 5.16 14.60
CA PHE A 147 3.83 3.82 14.15
C PHE A 147 3.00 3.11 15.21
N GLU A 148 1.88 2.55 14.76
CA GLU A 148 1.05 1.64 15.54
C GLU A 148 0.95 0.30 14.80
N SER A 149 1.15 -0.80 15.55
CA SER A 149 1.07 -2.13 14.96
C SER A 149 -0.38 -2.48 14.60
N TRP A 150 -0.59 -3.04 13.40
CA TRP A 150 -1.88 -3.64 13.04
C TRP A 150 -2.11 -5.01 13.69
N LEU A 151 -1.07 -5.58 14.30
CA LEU A 151 -1.16 -6.88 14.95
C LEU A 151 -1.78 -6.74 16.33
N ASP A 152 -2.91 -7.42 16.56
CA ASP A 152 -3.34 -7.75 17.91
C ASP A 152 -2.61 -9.02 18.34
N ARG A 153 -1.53 -8.86 19.10
CA ARG A 153 -0.68 -9.97 19.57
C ARG A 153 -1.45 -11.03 20.37
N ARG A 154 -2.58 -10.64 21.01
CA ARG A 154 -3.43 -11.54 21.79
C ARG A 154 -4.24 -12.49 20.93
N GLN A 155 -4.45 -12.16 19.67
CA GLN A 155 -5.24 -12.94 18.72
C GLN A 155 -4.37 -13.71 17.72
N LEU A 156 -3.04 -13.61 17.81
CA LEU A 156 -2.15 -14.34 16.92
C LEU A 156 -2.26 -15.85 17.16
N SER A 157 -2.46 -16.57 16.10
CA SER A 157 -2.47 -18.04 16.07
C SER A 157 -1.98 -18.53 14.71
N PRO A 158 -1.44 -19.75 14.65
CA PRO A 158 -1.13 -20.35 13.36
C PRO A 158 -2.36 -20.36 12.45
N PRO A 159 -2.21 -20.11 11.13
CA PRO A 159 -3.31 -20.25 10.18
C PRO A 159 -3.91 -21.66 10.26
N PRO A 160 -5.23 -21.82 10.02
CA PRO A 160 -5.90 -23.13 10.11
C PRO A 160 -5.32 -24.20 9.17
N ASP A 161 -4.70 -23.78 8.07
CA ASP A 161 -4.05 -24.62 7.07
C ASP A 161 -2.52 -24.65 7.19
N ALA A 162 -1.98 -24.25 8.36
CA ALA A 162 -0.55 -24.32 8.62
C ALA A 162 -0.09 -25.79 8.65
N SER A 163 0.92 -26.11 7.84
CA SER A 163 1.59 -27.42 7.85
C SER A 163 2.71 -27.48 8.88
N ARG A 164 3.28 -26.33 9.25
CA ARG A 164 4.37 -26.16 10.20
C ARG A 164 3.97 -25.22 11.34
N ALA A 165 3.00 -25.66 12.14
CA ALA A 165 2.47 -24.89 13.26
C ALA A 165 3.54 -24.55 14.34
N ASP A 166 4.63 -25.29 14.41
CA ASP A 166 5.81 -25.05 15.25
C ASP A 166 6.47 -23.72 14.92
N ILE A 167 6.71 -23.43 13.64
CA ILE A 167 7.30 -22.17 13.17
C ILE A 167 6.42 -20.96 13.53
N TRP A 168 5.10 -21.10 13.33
CA TRP A 168 4.16 -20.06 13.71
C TRP A 168 4.17 -19.79 15.21
N LYS A 169 4.19 -20.84 16.03
CA LYS A 169 4.24 -20.71 17.49
C LYS A 169 5.53 -20.04 17.95
N GLU A 170 6.67 -20.40 17.36
CA GLU A 170 7.97 -19.78 17.64
C GLU A 170 7.96 -18.28 17.28
N ALA A 171 7.49 -17.94 16.07
CA ALA A 171 7.37 -16.55 15.61
C ALA A 171 6.43 -15.73 16.51
N ILE A 172 5.28 -16.29 16.91
CA ILE A 172 4.31 -15.63 17.81
C ILE A 172 4.92 -15.42 19.19
N ALA A 173 5.60 -16.42 19.74
CA ALA A 173 6.27 -16.32 21.04
C ALA A 173 7.37 -15.23 21.02
N LEU A 174 8.11 -15.11 19.92
CA LEU A 174 9.14 -14.10 19.74
C LEU A 174 8.57 -12.66 19.86
N VAL A 175 7.40 -12.41 19.28
CA VAL A 175 6.79 -11.07 19.25
C VAL A 175 5.77 -10.86 20.37
N ALA A 176 5.65 -11.77 21.33
CA ALA A 176 4.70 -11.66 22.43
C ALA A 176 4.94 -10.39 23.26
N GLU A 177 6.20 -10.01 23.44
CA GLU A 177 6.60 -8.78 24.10
C GLU A 177 6.92 -7.68 23.07
N GLU A 178 6.62 -6.43 23.43
CA GLU A 178 6.99 -5.29 22.62
C GLU A 178 8.50 -5.05 22.67
N ARG A 179 9.04 -4.69 21.52
CA ARG A 179 10.43 -4.28 21.41
C ARG A 179 10.51 -2.86 20.89
N ALA A 180 11.26 -2.02 21.59
CA ALA A 180 11.54 -0.68 21.10
C ALA A 180 12.41 -0.74 19.84
N PRO A 181 12.12 0.07 18.81
CA PRO A 181 12.95 0.13 17.62
C PRO A 181 14.30 0.78 17.94
N THR A 182 15.37 0.29 17.32
CA THR A 182 16.71 0.89 17.41
C THR A 182 16.85 2.14 16.53
N ARG A 183 16.00 2.24 15.51
CA ARG A 183 15.94 3.34 14.55
C ARG A 183 14.50 3.59 14.14
N THR A 184 14.17 4.87 13.89
CA THR A 184 12.90 5.27 13.28
C THR A 184 13.15 6.14 12.06
N CYS A 185 12.26 6.08 11.09
CA CYS A 185 12.25 6.92 9.90
C CYS A 185 10.82 7.15 9.43
N PHE A 186 10.64 7.98 8.41
CA PHE A 186 9.35 8.13 7.74
C PHE A 186 9.04 6.85 6.94
N LEU A 187 7.84 6.32 7.11
CA LEU A 187 7.34 5.08 6.50
C LEU A 187 6.17 5.38 5.56
N HIS A 188 6.08 4.61 4.48
CA HIS A 188 4.86 4.50 3.70
C HIS A 188 3.77 3.72 4.46
N ARG A 189 4.18 2.74 5.24
CA ARG A 189 3.38 1.83 6.07
C ARG A 189 2.63 0.74 5.30
N ASP A 190 2.18 1.00 4.08
CA ASP A 190 1.58 0.02 3.15
C ASP A 190 2.47 -0.12 1.89
N TYR A 191 3.81 -0.24 2.11
CA TYR A 191 4.77 -0.34 1.01
C TYR A 191 4.72 -1.71 0.35
N GLN A 192 4.16 -1.77 -0.85
CA GLN A 192 3.97 -3.02 -1.58
C GLN A 192 3.84 -2.77 -3.08
N HIS A 193 4.04 -3.83 -3.87
CA HIS A 193 4.01 -3.76 -5.33
C HIS A 193 2.65 -3.32 -5.92
N PHE A 194 1.53 -3.46 -5.19
CA PHE A 194 0.22 -2.97 -5.62
C PHE A 194 0.09 -1.44 -5.54
N ASN A 195 0.91 -0.80 -4.71
CA ASN A 195 0.93 0.65 -4.53
C ASN A 195 2.01 1.35 -5.38
N MET A 196 2.61 0.59 -6.34
CA MET A 196 3.63 1.11 -7.23
C MET A 196 3.15 1.13 -8.68
N LEU A 197 3.33 2.26 -9.33
CA LEU A 197 2.99 2.45 -10.73
C LEU A 197 4.23 2.36 -11.61
N TRP A 198 4.07 1.73 -12.75
CA TRP A 198 5.15 1.43 -13.68
C TRP A 198 4.79 1.83 -15.10
N ALA A 199 5.73 2.49 -15.79
CA ALA A 199 5.66 2.76 -17.22
C ALA A 199 7.00 2.39 -17.87
N ARG A 200 6.95 1.57 -18.94
CA ARG A 200 8.16 1.15 -19.68
C ARG A 200 9.26 0.58 -18.76
N GLU A 201 8.88 -0.34 -17.86
CA GLU A 201 9.78 -1.00 -16.88
C GLU A 201 10.48 -0.01 -15.90
N ARG A 202 9.94 1.20 -15.73
CA ARG A 202 10.41 2.18 -14.75
C ARG A 202 9.32 2.42 -13.72
N LEU A 203 9.70 2.51 -12.45
CA LEU A 203 8.82 2.95 -11.38
C LEU A 203 8.54 4.44 -11.57
N THR A 204 7.26 4.79 -11.72
CA THR A 204 6.79 6.14 -12.04
C THR A 204 5.85 6.74 -11.01
N GLY A 205 5.48 5.96 -9.99
CA GLY A 205 4.59 6.44 -8.95
C GLY A 205 4.53 5.53 -7.74
N VAL A 206 4.35 6.14 -6.56
CA VAL A 206 4.01 5.48 -5.30
C VAL A 206 2.71 6.13 -4.80
N VAL A 207 1.70 5.31 -4.52
CA VAL A 207 0.34 5.74 -4.18
C VAL A 207 -0.13 5.10 -2.88
N ASP A 208 -1.24 5.60 -2.32
CA ASP A 208 -1.86 5.11 -1.08
C ASP A 208 -1.03 5.41 0.19
N TRP A 209 -0.89 6.70 0.47
CA TRP A 209 -0.13 7.23 1.61
C TRP A 209 -0.97 7.39 2.89
N SER A 210 -2.19 6.84 2.93
CA SER A 210 -3.14 7.03 4.02
C SER A 210 -2.64 6.49 5.38
N GLU A 211 -1.72 5.54 5.36
CA GLU A 211 -1.14 4.92 6.56
C GLU A 211 0.26 5.45 6.92
N ALA A 212 0.82 6.36 6.13
CA ALA A 212 2.16 6.87 6.36
C ALA A 212 2.36 7.37 7.80
N CYS A 213 3.50 7.04 8.38
CA CYS A 213 3.81 7.27 9.78
C CYS A 213 5.32 7.35 10.03
N VAL A 214 5.75 7.49 11.28
CA VAL A 214 7.16 7.42 11.69
C VAL A 214 7.35 6.18 12.55
N GLY A 215 8.26 5.30 12.17
CA GLY A 215 8.50 4.05 12.86
C GLY A 215 9.75 3.30 12.38
N PRO A 216 9.90 2.03 12.76
CA PRO A 216 11.05 1.23 12.36
C PRO A 216 10.99 0.90 10.86
N PRO A 217 12.10 1.09 10.10
CA PRO A 217 12.13 0.86 8.64
C PRO A 217 11.75 -0.58 8.25
N GLU A 218 11.96 -1.53 9.13
CA GLU A 218 11.64 -2.93 8.95
C GLU A 218 10.15 -3.18 8.71
N VAL A 219 9.28 -2.30 9.18
CA VAL A 219 7.82 -2.41 8.99
C VAL A 219 7.47 -2.36 7.50
N ASP A 220 8.05 -1.41 6.75
CA ASP A 220 7.83 -1.32 5.31
C ASP A 220 8.52 -2.47 4.56
N VAL A 221 9.74 -2.81 4.97
CA VAL A 221 10.50 -3.92 4.37
C VAL A 221 9.74 -5.24 4.56
N GLY A 222 9.33 -5.54 5.78
CA GLY A 222 8.62 -6.78 6.10
C GLY A 222 7.23 -6.84 5.46
N HIS A 223 6.50 -5.71 5.39
CA HIS A 223 5.22 -5.66 4.69
C HIS A 223 5.38 -5.93 3.19
N CYS A 224 6.41 -5.35 2.56
CA CYS A 224 6.73 -5.64 1.16
C CYS A 224 7.11 -7.11 0.97
N ARG A 225 7.94 -7.67 1.85
CA ARG A 225 8.34 -9.09 1.83
C ARG A 225 7.15 -10.03 1.97
N LEU A 226 6.22 -9.74 2.87
CA LEU A 226 4.99 -10.51 3.00
C LEU A 226 4.23 -10.57 1.66
N ASN A 227 4.00 -9.40 1.05
CA ASN A 227 3.30 -9.29 -0.23
C ASN A 227 4.04 -10.01 -1.38
N LEU A 228 5.37 -9.93 -1.42
CA LEU A 228 6.20 -10.65 -2.38
C LEU A 228 6.17 -12.17 -2.15
N THR A 229 6.16 -12.60 -0.89
CA THR A 229 6.07 -14.02 -0.54
C THR A 229 4.75 -14.64 -0.99
N VAL A 230 3.63 -14.00 -0.67
CA VAL A 230 2.31 -14.57 -1.01
C VAL A 230 2.04 -14.60 -2.51
N LEU A 231 2.60 -13.66 -3.28
CA LEU A 231 2.42 -13.61 -4.73
C LEU A 231 3.47 -14.46 -5.48
N PHE A 232 4.72 -14.50 -5.00
CA PHE A 232 5.83 -15.15 -5.70
C PHE A 232 6.46 -16.28 -4.87
N SER A 233 7.42 -15.95 -3.97
CA SER A 233 8.14 -16.92 -3.14
C SER A 233 8.95 -16.24 -2.03
N ALA A 234 9.42 -17.03 -1.08
CA ALA A 234 10.38 -16.60 -0.05
C ALA A 234 11.69 -16.08 -0.66
N ASP A 235 12.19 -16.70 -1.76
CA ASP A 235 13.42 -16.24 -2.45
C ASP A 235 13.28 -14.83 -2.98
N VAL A 236 12.13 -14.49 -3.58
CA VAL A 236 11.86 -13.16 -4.11
C VAL A 236 11.81 -12.13 -2.97
N ALA A 237 11.18 -12.48 -1.86
CA ALA A 237 11.11 -11.65 -0.68
C ALA A 237 12.48 -11.43 -0.03
N ASP A 238 13.30 -12.49 0.09
CA ASP A 238 14.67 -12.39 0.61
C ASP A 238 15.57 -11.58 -0.32
N ARG A 239 15.41 -11.73 -1.63
CA ARG A 239 16.15 -10.92 -2.59
C ARG A 239 15.84 -9.44 -2.47
N PHE A 240 14.56 -9.07 -2.30
CA PHE A 240 14.16 -7.68 -2.03
C PHE A 240 14.84 -7.13 -0.78
N ARG A 241 14.81 -7.88 0.34
CA ARG A 241 15.47 -7.50 1.59
C ARG A 241 16.97 -7.27 1.38
N ALA A 242 17.65 -8.23 0.75
CA ALA A 242 19.09 -8.14 0.51
C ALA A 242 19.47 -6.91 -0.35
N ILE A 243 18.67 -6.58 -1.35
CA ILE A 243 18.88 -5.38 -2.16
C ILE A 243 18.64 -4.12 -1.30
N TYR A 244 17.57 -4.08 -0.50
CA TYR A 244 17.30 -2.95 0.38
C TYR A 244 18.45 -2.72 1.38
N GLU A 245 18.96 -3.78 2.02
CA GLU A 245 20.10 -3.70 2.94
C GLU A 245 21.35 -3.14 2.24
N ALA A 246 21.62 -3.59 1.02
CA ALA A 246 22.75 -3.11 0.23
C ALA A 246 22.60 -1.64 -0.20
N GLU A 247 21.40 -1.20 -0.59
CA GLU A 247 21.15 0.16 -1.07
C GLU A 247 21.04 1.17 0.10
N SER A 248 20.50 0.76 1.24
CA SER A 248 20.32 1.62 2.41
C SER A 248 21.49 1.62 3.39
N GLY A 249 22.33 0.59 3.37
CA GLY A 249 23.35 0.34 4.41
C GLY A 249 22.75 -0.05 5.77
N HIS A 250 21.45 -0.32 5.84
CA HIS A 250 20.75 -0.69 7.05
C HIS A 250 20.42 -2.19 7.06
N THR A 251 20.90 -2.92 8.06
CA THR A 251 20.56 -4.34 8.25
C THR A 251 19.18 -4.45 8.90
N VAL A 252 18.30 -5.20 8.27
CA VAL A 252 16.92 -5.45 8.75
C VAL A 252 16.96 -6.30 10.01
N ASP A 253 16.46 -5.75 11.13
CA ASP A 253 16.33 -6.48 12.40
C ASP A 253 15.30 -7.62 12.25
N PRO A 254 15.72 -8.89 12.48
CA PRO A 254 14.85 -10.04 12.28
C PRO A 254 13.58 -10.02 13.14
N TRP A 255 13.62 -9.44 14.33
CA TRP A 255 12.45 -9.35 15.21
C TRP A 255 11.31 -8.53 14.55
N TRP A 256 11.65 -7.35 14.02
CA TRP A 256 10.68 -6.49 13.34
C TRP A 256 10.20 -7.10 12.01
N ASP A 257 11.09 -7.82 11.33
CA ASP A 257 10.78 -8.56 10.11
C ASP A 257 9.74 -9.66 10.39
N VAL A 258 9.97 -10.48 11.42
CA VAL A 258 9.00 -11.52 11.86
C VAL A 258 7.66 -10.89 12.26
N GLN A 259 7.69 -9.77 13.02
CA GLN A 259 6.47 -9.07 13.40
C GLN A 259 5.65 -8.63 12.18
N ALA A 260 6.30 -8.09 11.15
CA ALA A 260 5.62 -7.66 9.94
C ALA A 260 5.06 -8.85 9.14
N LEU A 261 5.79 -9.96 9.06
CA LEU A 261 5.36 -11.19 8.38
C LEU A 261 4.14 -11.84 9.07
N LEU A 262 4.02 -11.71 10.39
CA LEU A 262 2.85 -12.21 11.13
C LEU A 262 1.55 -11.46 10.86
N ALA A 263 1.58 -10.39 10.07
CA ALA A 263 0.36 -9.75 9.55
C ALA A 263 -0.37 -10.61 8.51
N TYR A 264 0.23 -11.71 8.03
CA TYR A 264 -0.46 -12.70 7.21
C TYR A 264 -1.51 -13.46 8.02
N GLY A 265 -2.67 -13.67 7.42
CA GLY A 265 -3.74 -14.45 8.02
C GLY A 265 -4.73 -14.97 6.98
N PRO A 266 -5.76 -15.74 7.37
CA PRO A 266 -6.70 -16.39 6.44
C PRO A 266 -7.42 -15.44 5.48
N SER A 267 -7.62 -14.18 5.87
CA SER A 267 -8.23 -13.16 5.01
C SER A 267 -7.44 -12.88 3.73
N TRP A 268 -6.12 -13.11 3.72
CA TRP A 268 -5.28 -12.93 2.54
C TRP A 268 -5.71 -13.80 1.36
N LYS A 269 -6.12 -15.03 1.61
CA LYS A 269 -6.65 -15.95 0.59
C LYS A 269 -7.96 -15.46 -0.03
N GLN A 270 -8.70 -14.59 0.68
CA GLN A 270 -9.97 -14.05 0.21
C GLN A 270 -9.79 -12.75 -0.59
N PHE A 271 -8.94 -11.83 -0.12
CA PHE A 271 -8.82 -10.53 -0.76
C PHE A 271 -7.77 -10.47 -1.89
N LEU A 272 -6.69 -11.25 -1.80
CA LEU A 272 -5.62 -11.21 -2.80
C LEU A 272 -6.09 -11.59 -4.22
N PRO A 273 -6.93 -12.62 -4.42
CA PRO A 273 -7.54 -12.91 -5.74
C PRO A 273 -8.31 -11.71 -6.30
N ILE A 274 -9.03 -10.99 -5.43
CA ILE A 274 -9.79 -9.79 -5.81
C ILE A 274 -8.83 -8.67 -6.22
N GLN A 275 -7.75 -8.49 -5.46
CA GLN A 275 -6.76 -7.45 -5.71
C GLN A 275 -5.97 -7.72 -7.00
N ILE A 276 -5.60 -8.97 -7.26
CA ILE A 276 -4.89 -9.36 -8.49
C ILE A 276 -5.76 -9.23 -9.73
N ASP A 277 -7.05 -9.60 -9.64
CA ASP A 277 -8.01 -9.42 -10.73
C ASP A 277 -7.54 -10.00 -12.07
N GLY A 278 -6.99 -11.21 -12.05
CA GLY A 278 -6.49 -11.91 -13.25
C GLY A 278 -5.21 -11.30 -13.86
N ARG A 279 -4.58 -10.30 -13.23
CA ARG A 279 -3.39 -9.63 -13.76
C ARG A 279 -2.07 -10.40 -13.57
N ALA A 280 -2.09 -11.45 -12.74
CA ALA A 280 -0.98 -12.38 -12.54
C ALA A 280 -1.50 -13.76 -12.16
N PRO A 281 -0.76 -14.84 -12.43
CA PRO A 281 -1.03 -16.14 -11.85
C PRO A 281 -1.00 -16.06 -10.33
N LEU A 282 -1.91 -16.79 -9.67
CA LEU A 282 -2.00 -16.84 -8.22
C LEU A 282 -2.24 -18.26 -7.76
N ASP A 283 -1.30 -18.79 -7.00
CA ASP A 283 -1.43 -20.03 -6.25
C ASP A 283 -1.88 -19.71 -4.83
N VAL A 284 -3.21 -19.74 -4.60
CA VAL A 284 -3.83 -19.43 -3.31
C VAL A 284 -3.49 -20.49 -2.25
N ASP A 285 -3.48 -21.75 -2.65
CA ASP A 285 -3.28 -22.89 -1.72
C ASP A 285 -1.85 -22.93 -1.18
N GLY A 286 -0.87 -22.58 -1.99
CA GLY A 286 0.54 -22.52 -1.58
C GLY A 286 0.94 -21.30 -0.74
N MET A 287 0.05 -20.32 -0.49
CA MET A 287 0.40 -19.09 0.24
C MET A 287 0.94 -19.37 1.64
N THR A 288 0.25 -20.22 2.42
CA THR A 288 0.63 -20.52 3.81
C THR A 288 2.00 -21.21 3.87
N GLY A 289 2.26 -22.17 2.96
CA GLY A 289 3.57 -22.83 2.88
C GLY A 289 4.71 -21.87 2.54
N ARG A 290 4.49 -20.92 1.61
CA ARG A 290 5.49 -19.88 1.31
C ARG A 290 5.73 -18.95 2.49
N MET A 291 4.68 -18.64 3.28
CA MET A 291 4.83 -17.86 4.50
C MET A 291 5.59 -18.62 5.59
N GLU A 292 5.38 -19.94 5.74
CA GLU A 292 6.15 -20.78 6.65
C GLU A 292 7.63 -20.76 6.28
N GLU A 293 7.96 -20.84 5.00
CA GLU A 293 9.34 -20.77 4.52
C GLU A 293 10.02 -19.43 4.84
N VAL A 294 9.36 -18.29 4.57
CA VAL A 294 9.96 -16.98 4.85
C VAL A 294 10.07 -16.70 6.35
N LEU A 295 9.12 -17.17 7.17
CA LEU A 295 9.18 -17.06 8.63
C LEU A 295 10.34 -17.87 9.19
N GLU A 296 10.51 -19.13 8.76
CA GLU A 296 11.64 -19.96 9.18
C GLU A 296 12.98 -19.29 8.87
N ARG A 297 13.12 -18.75 7.66
CA ARG A 297 14.34 -18.03 7.26
C ARG A 297 14.57 -16.76 8.08
N ALA A 298 13.50 -16.04 8.45
CA ALA A 298 13.60 -14.86 9.32
C ALA A 298 14.02 -15.25 10.74
N LEU A 299 13.43 -16.29 11.31
CA LEU A 299 13.78 -16.82 12.63
C LEU A 299 15.25 -17.29 12.71
N ARG A 300 15.78 -17.93 11.68
CA ARG A 300 17.19 -18.36 11.62
C ARG A 300 18.21 -17.20 11.59
N ARG A 301 17.76 -15.96 11.48
CA ARG A 301 18.62 -14.75 11.48
C ARG A 301 18.74 -14.13 12.87
N LEU A 302 17.94 -14.59 13.84
CA LEU A 302 18.03 -14.17 15.25
C LEU A 302 19.30 -14.68 15.90
#